data_f282331c0a0292015d9a94dc234cd888
#
_entry.id   f282331c0a0292015d9a94dc234cd888
#
_cell.length_a   1.000
_cell.length_b   1.000
_cell.length_c   1.000
_cell.angle_alpha   90.00
_cell.angle_beta   90.00
_cell.angle_gamma   90.00
#
_symmetry.space_group_name_H-M   'P 1'
#
loop_
_entity.id
_entity.type
_entity.pdbx_description
1 polymer ?
#
loop_
_entity_poly.entity_id
_entity_poly.type
_entity_poly.pdbx_seq_one_letter_code
_entity_poly.pdbx_strand_id
1 'polypeptide(L)'
;VGRNGAGKSTLLKEIAEELSKRQDLHTGYMPQNYEELLDLSRTPVEFLADTGDKQERDRIGTYLGSMKYTADEMGRPIRELSGGQKAKLLLLKLSMQKCDVLVLDEPTRNFSPLSAPVIRQVLSDFPGRILSVSHDRLYLRQVCRRVLALTPEGLRPAGPD
;
A
#
# COMPACT_ATOMS: atom_id res chain seq x y z
N VAL A 1 8.95 11.89 -6.62
CA VAL A 1 10.04 12.28 -5.70
C VAL A 1 10.11 13.80 -5.56
N GLY A 2 10.98 14.34 -4.71
CA GLY A 2 11.18 15.79 -4.50
C GLY A 2 11.50 16.11 -3.04
N ARG A 3 11.90 17.37 -2.76
CA ARG A 3 12.27 17.81 -1.40
C ARG A 3 11.12 17.63 -0.40
N ASN A 4 11.46 17.47 0.87
CA ASN A 4 10.46 17.47 1.94
C ASN A 4 9.78 18.85 1.99
N GLY A 5 8.46 18.87 2.19
CA GLY A 5 7.67 20.11 2.15
C GLY A 5 7.32 20.63 0.75
N ALA A 6 7.70 19.94 -0.32
CA ALA A 6 7.36 20.34 -1.70
C ALA A 6 5.88 20.11 -2.09
N GLY A 7 5.02 19.69 -1.17
CA GLY A 7 3.59 19.47 -1.44
C GLY A 7 3.26 18.13 -2.11
N LYS A 8 4.18 17.15 -2.09
CA LYS A 8 3.97 15.83 -2.71
C LYS A 8 2.74 15.10 -2.20
N SER A 9 2.58 14.99 -0.88
CA SER A 9 1.43 14.33 -0.25
C SER A 9 0.12 15.07 -0.52
N THR A 10 0.16 16.41 -0.55
CA THR A 10 -1.00 17.24 -0.89
C THR A 10 -1.44 16.98 -2.33
N LEU A 11 -0.51 17.03 -3.28
CA LEU A 11 -0.78 16.73 -4.68
C LEU A 11 -1.33 15.30 -4.85
N LEU A 12 -0.73 14.33 -4.16
CA LEU A 12 -1.17 12.93 -4.23
C LEU A 12 -2.60 12.76 -3.70
N LYS A 13 -2.93 13.45 -2.60
CA LYS A 13 -4.27 13.44 -2.02
C LYS A 13 -5.30 14.05 -2.99
N GLU A 14 -5.01 15.20 -3.58
CA GLU A 14 -5.88 15.83 -4.57
C GLU A 14 -6.13 14.91 -5.78
N ILE A 15 -5.08 14.25 -6.27
CA ILE A 15 -5.21 13.28 -7.38
C ILE A 15 -6.09 12.10 -6.94
N ALA A 16 -5.90 11.57 -5.73
CA ALA A 16 -6.73 10.47 -5.22
C ALA A 16 -8.20 10.87 -5.11
N GLU A 17 -8.48 12.08 -4.63
CA GLU A 17 -9.84 12.63 -4.55
C GLU A 17 -10.48 12.80 -5.92
N GLU A 18 -9.75 13.31 -6.91
CA GLU A 18 -10.25 13.44 -8.28
C GLU A 18 -10.48 12.07 -8.94
N LEU A 19 -9.58 11.12 -8.76
CA LEU A 19 -9.76 9.75 -9.28
C LEU A 19 -10.96 9.05 -8.64
N SER A 20 -11.21 9.26 -7.34
CA SER A 20 -12.34 8.64 -6.62
C SER A 20 -13.71 9.14 -7.09
N LYS A 21 -13.80 10.30 -7.71
CA LYS A 21 -15.04 10.83 -8.32
C LYS A 21 -15.39 10.15 -9.64
N ARG A 22 -14.45 9.46 -10.26
CA ARG A 22 -14.66 8.77 -11.52
C ARG A 22 -15.40 7.46 -11.31
N GLN A 23 -16.55 7.30 -11.96
CA GLN A 23 -17.38 6.09 -11.89
C GLN A 23 -16.83 4.93 -12.73
N ASP A 24 -15.94 5.23 -13.68
CA ASP A 24 -15.29 4.27 -14.58
C ASP A 24 -13.99 3.67 -14.02
N LEU A 25 -13.55 4.12 -12.86
CA LEU A 25 -12.30 3.66 -12.21
C LEU A 25 -12.56 3.29 -10.74
N HIS A 26 -11.99 2.15 -10.35
CA HIS A 26 -11.91 1.75 -8.94
C HIS A 26 -10.54 2.13 -8.39
N THR A 27 -10.51 3.10 -7.48
CA THR A 27 -9.27 3.67 -6.94
C THR A 27 -9.07 3.25 -5.49
N GLY A 28 -7.91 2.67 -5.18
CA GLY A 28 -7.46 2.44 -3.81
C GLY A 28 -6.49 3.53 -3.37
N TYR A 29 -6.65 4.05 -2.16
CA TYR A 29 -5.78 5.09 -1.60
C TYR A 29 -5.20 4.69 -0.25
N MET A 30 -3.89 4.83 -0.11
CA MET A 30 -3.16 4.68 1.14
C MET A 30 -2.46 6.00 1.48
N PRO A 31 -3.00 6.81 2.41
CA PRO A 31 -2.33 8.00 2.91
C PRO A 31 -1.16 7.65 3.82
N GLN A 32 -0.31 8.63 4.13
CA GLN A 32 0.77 8.46 5.09
C GLN A 32 0.25 8.07 6.49
N ASN A 33 -0.89 8.65 6.92
CA ASN A 33 -1.61 8.26 8.14
C ASN A 33 -2.72 7.25 7.80
N TYR A 34 -2.32 6.00 7.55
CA TYR A 34 -3.20 4.94 7.07
C TYR A 34 -3.93 4.16 8.18
N GLU A 35 -3.61 4.38 9.45
CA GLU A 35 -4.21 3.59 10.55
C GLU A 35 -5.73 3.75 10.64
N GLU A 36 -6.25 4.91 10.22
CA GLU A 36 -7.70 5.18 10.18
C GLU A 36 -8.45 4.30 9.16
N LEU A 37 -7.73 3.70 8.22
CA LEU A 37 -8.30 2.78 7.22
C LEU A 37 -8.35 1.33 7.70
N LEU A 38 -7.82 1.05 8.89
CA LEU A 38 -7.79 -0.27 9.50
C LEU A 38 -8.88 -0.40 10.56
N ASP A 39 -9.62 -1.50 10.52
CA ASP A 39 -10.44 -1.88 11.68
C ASP A 39 -9.53 -2.54 12.73
N LEU A 40 -9.05 -1.73 13.66
CA LEU A 40 -8.05 -2.12 14.66
C LEU A 40 -8.55 -3.20 15.65
N SER A 41 -9.87 -3.45 15.70
CA SER A 41 -10.47 -4.46 16.58
C SER A 41 -10.46 -5.87 15.97
N ARG A 42 -10.40 -5.96 14.63
CA ARG A 42 -10.37 -7.23 13.91
C ARG A 42 -8.99 -7.88 13.90
N THR A 43 -8.97 -9.19 13.69
CA THR A 43 -7.74 -9.90 13.32
C THR A 43 -7.38 -9.65 11.84
N PRO A 44 -6.11 -9.86 11.41
CA PRO A 44 -5.72 -9.77 10.01
C PRO A 44 -6.56 -10.61 9.06
N VAL A 45 -6.90 -11.84 9.48
CA VAL A 45 -7.74 -12.73 8.68
C VAL A 45 -9.14 -12.16 8.47
N GLU A 46 -9.77 -11.68 9.55
CA GLU A 46 -11.10 -11.06 9.50
C GLU A 46 -11.14 -9.76 8.71
N PHE A 47 -10.06 -8.99 8.76
CA PHE A 47 -9.95 -7.73 8.00
C PHE A 47 -9.86 -7.96 6.49
N LEU A 48 -9.17 -9.03 6.07
CA LEU A 48 -9.05 -9.36 4.64
C LEU A 48 -10.27 -10.12 4.11
N ALA A 49 -11.02 -10.83 4.99
CA ALA A 49 -12.18 -11.62 4.59
C ALA A 49 -13.35 -10.74 4.15
N ASP A 50 -14.05 -11.16 3.11
CA ASP A 50 -15.28 -10.52 2.62
C ASP A 50 -16.52 -11.28 3.12
N THR A 51 -16.58 -12.60 2.96
CA THR A 51 -17.71 -13.45 3.40
C THR A 51 -17.52 -13.99 4.81
N GLY A 52 -16.27 -14.20 5.21
CA GLY A 52 -15.88 -14.74 6.52
C GLY A 52 -16.21 -16.22 6.70
N ASP A 53 -16.50 -16.97 5.62
CA ASP A 53 -16.67 -18.41 5.69
C ASP A 53 -15.33 -19.13 6.00
N LYS A 54 -15.41 -20.39 6.42
CA LYS A 54 -14.21 -21.14 6.83
C LYS A 54 -13.21 -21.30 5.68
N GLN A 55 -13.68 -21.59 4.48
CA GLN A 55 -12.82 -21.83 3.33
C GLN A 55 -12.08 -20.56 2.92
N GLU A 56 -12.73 -19.41 2.97
CA GLU A 56 -12.10 -18.12 2.73
C GLU A 56 -11.04 -17.80 3.79
N ARG A 57 -11.36 -17.99 5.08
CA ARG A 57 -10.39 -17.78 6.18
C ARG A 57 -9.15 -18.65 6.04
N ASP A 58 -9.30 -19.92 5.68
CA ASP A 58 -8.19 -20.85 5.48
C ASP A 58 -7.28 -20.40 4.33
N ARG A 59 -7.87 -19.92 3.21
CA ARG A 59 -7.13 -19.35 2.08
C ARG A 59 -6.38 -18.08 2.46
N ILE A 60 -7.04 -17.18 3.19
CA ILE A 60 -6.44 -15.92 3.66
C ILE A 60 -5.32 -16.22 4.66
N GLY A 61 -5.50 -17.15 5.59
CA GLY A 61 -4.44 -17.57 6.51
C GLY A 61 -3.21 -18.10 5.79
N THR A 62 -3.39 -18.94 4.78
CA THR A 62 -2.30 -19.43 3.91
C THR A 62 -1.61 -18.28 3.18
N TYR A 63 -2.37 -17.34 2.63
CA TYR A 63 -1.84 -16.16 1.96
C TYR A 63 -1.03 -15.27 2.91
N LEU A 64 -1.57 -14.96 4.09
CA LEU A 64 -0.85 -14.17 5.11
C LEU A 64 0.44 -14.87 5.55
N GLY A 65 0.43 -16.19 5.72
CA GLY A 65 1.64 -16.97 6.02
C GLY A 65 2.71 -16.81 4.94
N SER A 66 2.34 -16.86 3.66
CA SER A 66 3.27 -16.59 2.55
C SER A 66 3.82 -15.16 2.57
N MET A 67 3.05 -14.22 3.10
CA MET A 67 3.43 -12.81 3.30
C MET A 67 4.18 -12.56 4.61
N LYS A 68 4.68 -13.63 5.27
CA LYS A 68 5.49 -13.56 6.49
C LYS A 68 4.73 -13.05 7.73
N TYR A 69 3.45 -13.37 7.84
CA TYR A 69 2.74 -13.29 9.11
C TYR A 69 2.89 -14.60 9.87
N THR A 70 3.14 -14.51 11.17
CA THR A 70 3.12 -15.66 12.06
C THR A 70 1.68 -16.02 12.44
N ALA A 71 1.45 -17.26 12.92
CA ALA A 71 0.15 -17.69 13.41
C ALA A 71 -0.35 -16.80 14.57
N ASP A 72 0.57 -16.39 15.44
CA ASP A 72 0.29 -15.49 16.55
C ASP A 72 -0.16 -14.10 16.07
N GLU A 73 0.54 -13.50 15.11
CA GLU A 73 0.14 -12.21 14.50
C GLU A 73 -1.22 -12.30 13.77
N MET A 74 -1.52 -13.43 13.14
CA MET A 74 -2.81 -13.65 12.48
C MET A 74 -3.98 -13.78 13.46
N GLY A 75 -3.71 -14.24 14.69
CA GLY A 75 -4.71 -14.44 15.76
C GLY A 75 -4.94 -13.23 16.65
N ARG A 76 -4.10 -12.19 16.58
CA ARG A 76 -4.22 -10.97 17.40
C ARG A 76 -5.03 -9.87 16.71
N PRO A 77 -5.68 -8.98 17.47
CA PRO A 77 -6.25 -7.76 16.92
C PRO A 77 -5.19 -6.89 16.24
N ILE A 78 -5.56 -6.24 15.13
CA ILE A 78 -4.66 -5.39 14.33
C ILE A 78 -4.01 -4.29 15.17
N ARG A 79 -4.68 -3.76 16.21
CA ARG A 79 -4.09 -2.76 17.12
C ARG A 79 -2.79 -3.21 17.79
N GLU A 80 -2.59 -4.53 17.96
CA GLU A 80 -1.42 -5.12 18.61
C GLU A 80 -0.26 -5.41 17.64
N LEU A 81 -0.48 -5.24 16.35
CA LEU A 81 0.55 -5.40 15.34
C LEU A 81 1.51 -4.21 15.30
N SER A 82 2.74 -4.45 14.84
CA SER A 82 3.69 -3.36 14.55
C SER A 82 3.18 -2.46 13.42
N GLY A 83 3.68 -1.23 13.35
CA GLY A 83 3.36 -0.31 12.26
C GLY A 83 3.65 -0.89 10.87
N GLY A 84 4.78 -1.61 10.71
CA GLY A 84 5.11 -2.30 9.46
C GLY A 84 4.12 -3.40 9.09
N GLN A 85 3.64 -4.19 10.07
CA GLN A 85 2.62 -5.21 9.83
C GLN A 85 1.26 -4.58 9.47
N LYS A 86 0.88 -3.51 10.13
CA LYS A 86 -0.33 -2.74 9.80
C LYS A 86 -0.28 -2.19 8.38
N ALA A 87 0.83 -1.55 7.99
CA ALA A 87 1.01 -1.03 6.63
C ALA A 87 0.95 -2.14 5.58
N LYS A 88 1.63 -3.26 5.84
CA LYS A 88 1.60 -4.44 4.99
C LYS A 88 0.18 -4.96 4.81
N LEU A 89 -0.58 -5.09 5.90
CA LEU A 89 -1.96 -5.58 5.86
C LEU A 89 -2.87 -4.71 4.98
N LEU A 90 -2.77 -3.39 5.11
CA LEU A 90 -3.54 -2.48 4.26
C LEU A 90 -3.16 -2.62 2.79
N LEU A 91 -1.86 -2.70 2.47
CA LEU A 91 -1.42 -2.89 1.08
C LEU A 91 -1.89 -4.22 0.50
N LEU A 92 -1.91 -5.30 1.31
CA LEU A 92 -2.48 -6.57 0.89
C LEU A 92 -3.98 -6.45 0.61
N LYS A 93 -4.74 -5.78 1.49
CA LYS A 93 -6.17 -5.52 1.25
C LYS A 93 -6.40 -4.76 -0.05
N LEU A 94 -5.67 -3.66 -0.27
CA LEU A 94 -5.77 -2.87 -1.50
C LEU A 94 -5.37 -3.65 -2.75
N SER A 95 -4.36 -4.51 -2.67
CA SER A 95 -3.94 -5.34 -3.81
C SER A 95 -4.92 -6.47 -4.13
N MET A 96 -5.67 -6.96 -3.14
CA MET A 96 -6.71 -7.98 -3.33
C MET A 96 -8.01 -7.37 -3.89
N GLN A 97 -8.26 -6.10 -3.63
CA GLN A 97 -9.36 -5.37 -4.25
C GLN A 97 -9.09 -5.21 -5.75
N LYS A 98 -10.12 -5.35 -6.58
CA LYS A 98 -10.01 -5.15 -8.03
C LYS A 98 -9.93 -3.65 -8.36
N CYS A 99 -8.86 -2.98 -7.87
CA CYS A 99 -8.61 -1.59 -8.18
C CYS A 99 -7.95 -1.44 -9.55
N ASP A 100 -8.35 -0.42 -10.30
CA ASP A 100 -7.69 -0.03 -11.54
C ASP A 100 -6.45 0.83 -11.25
N VAL A 101 -6.52 1.63 -10.16
CA VAL A 101 -5.45 2.53 -9.73
C VAL A 101 -5.23 2.43 -8.23
N LEU A 102 -3.97 2.31 -7.83
CA LEU A 102 -3.52 2.49 -6.44
C LEU A 102 -2.78 3.82 -6.31
N VAL A 103 -3.17 4.62 -5.33
CA VAL A 103 -2.51 5.88 -4.97
C VAL A 103 -1.88 5.68 -3.58
N LEU A 104 -0.54 5.74 -3.50
CA LEU A 104 0.21 5.31 -2.31
C LEU A 104 1.16 6.42 -1.84
N ASP A 105 1.03 6.84 -0.59
CA ASP A 105 1.94 7.81 0.04
C ASP A 105 2.96 7.10 0.95
N GLU A 106 4.23 7.08 0.52
CA GLU A 106 5.36 6.42 1.19
C GLU A 106 5.09 4.95 1.55
N PRO A 107 4.67 4.09 0.58
CA PRO A 107 4.15 2.76 0.88
C PRO A 107 5.15 1.81 1.55
N THR A 108 6.44 2.10 1.49
CA THR A 108 7.50 1.23 2.06
C THR A 108 8.17 1.79 3.31
N ARG A 109 7.75 2.97 3.80
CA ARG A 109 8.45 3.72 4.85
C ARG A 109 8.65 2.95 6.16
N ASN A 110 7.69 2.13 6.56
CA ASN A 110 7.68 1.48 7.88
C ASN A 110 8.02 -0.02 7.82
N PHE A 111 8.53 -0.52 6.68
CA PHE A 111 8.83 -1.94 6.56
C PHE A 111 10.21 -2.31 7.07
N SER A 112 10.25 -3.47 7.74
CA SER A 112 11.52 -4.12 8.06
C SER A 112 12.22 -4.60 6.78
N PRO A 113 13.54 -4.81 6.82
CA PRO A 113 14.28 -5.38 5.69
C PRO A 113 13.71 -6.71 5.18
N LEU A 114 13.05 -7.50 6.05
CA LEU A 114 12.43 -8.77 5.70
C LEU A 114 11.08 -8.60 4.98
N SER A 115 10.31 -7.57 5.35
CA SER A 115 8.98 -7.33 4.79
C SER A 115 9.01 -6.51 3.51
N ALA A 116 9.95 -5.60 3.35
CA ALA A 116 10.04 -4.70 2.22
C ALA A 116 10.15 -5.42 0.85
N PRO A 117 10.96 -6.49 0.68
CA PRO A 117 11.01 -7.23 -0.60
C PRO A 117 9.67 -7.86 -0.97
N VAL A 118 8.95 -8.43 0.02
CA VAL A 118 7.65 -9.07 -0.20
C VAL A 118 6.63 -8.05 -0.72
N ILE A 119 6.59 -6.88 -0.11
CA ILE A 119 5.66 -5.81 -0.52
C ILE A 119 6.03 -5.24 -1.89
N ARG A 120 7.33 -5.03 -2.18
CA ARG A 120 7.73 -4.59 -3.51
C ARG A 120 7.30 -5.60 -4.59
N GLN A 121 7.39 -6.91 -4.31
CA GLN A 121 6.92 -7.94 -5.24
C GLN A 121 5.40 -7.85 -5.43
N VAL A 122 4.60 -7.76 -4.35
CA VAL A 122 3.13 -7.61 -4.43
C VAL A 122 2.74 -6.39 -5.27
N LEU A 123 3.43 -5.26 -5.07
CA LEU A 123 3.14 -4.04 -5.83
C LEU A 123 3.65 -4.12 -7.28
N SER A 124 4.78 -4.80 -7.53
CA SER A 124 5.27 -5.03 -8.90
C SER A 124 4.33 -5.92 -9.72
N ASP A 125 3.69 -6.89 -9.07
CA ASP A 125 2.75 -7.84 -9.69
C ASP A 125 1.32 -7.27 -9.79
N PHE A 126 1.06 -6.10 -9.21
CA PHE A 126 -0.25 -5.48 -9.26
C PHE A 126 -0.65 -5.17 -10.71
N PRO A 127 -1.81 -5.68 -11.19
CA PRO A 127 -2.18 -5.59 -12.61
C PRO A 127 -2.64 -4.18 -13.04
N GLY A 128 -3.01 -3.33 -12.09
CA GLY A 128 -3.48 -1.96 -12.35
C GLY A 128 -2.35 -0.94 -12.49
N ARG A 129 -2.69 0.33 -12.29
CA ARG A 129 -1.73 1.42 -12.28
C ARG A 129 -1.38 1.81 -10.85
N ILE A 130 -0.12 2.17 -10.61
CA ILE A 130 0.31 2.69 -9.32
C ILE A 130 0.82 4.12 -9.51
N LEU A 131 0.28 5.03 -8.71
CA LEU A 131 0.82 6.37 -8.51
C LEU A 131 1.31 6.47 -7.08
N SER A 132 2.58 6.77 -6.87
CA SER A 132 3.11 6.83 -5.51
C SER A 132 4.09 7.97 -5.30
N VAL A 133 4.15 8.44 -4.05
CA VAL A 133 5.26 9.23 -3.53
C VAL A 133 6.16 8.29 -2.74
N SER A 134 7.46 8.30 -3.02
CA SER A 134 8.42 7.52 -2.24
C SER A 134 9.83 8.11 -2.29
N HIS A 135 10.60 7.88 -1.22
CA HIS A 135 12.04 8.14 -1.12
C HIS A 135 12.86 6.83 -1.11
N ASP A 136 12.20 5.67 -1.17
CA ASP A 136 12.86 4.36 -1.22
C ASP A 136 13.37 4.08 -2.64
N ARG A 137 14.68 4.15 -2.83
CA ARG A 137 15.34 3.92 -4.12
C ARG A 137 15.09 2.51 -4.67
N LEU A 138 15.04 1.49 -3.81
CA LEU A 138 14.75 0.13 -4.25
C LEU A 138 13.31 -0.01 -4.76
N TYR A 139 12.37 0.61 -4.06
CA TYR A 139 10.98 0.69 -4.51
C TYR A 139 10.88 1.40 -5.87
N LEU A 140 11.52 2.56 -6.02
CA LEU A 140 11.50 3.31 -7.28
C LEU A 140 12.07 2.51 -8.45
N ARG A 141 13.17 1.74 -8.23
CA ARG A 141 13.80 0.92 -9.27
C ARG A 141 13.02 -0.34 -9.62
N GLN A 142 12.39 -0.99 -8.64
CA GLN A 142 11.77 -2.31 -8.83
C GLN A 142 10.29 -2.23 -9.20
N VAL A 143 9.57 -1.22 -8.73
CA VAL A 143 8.12 -1.09 -8.90
C VAL A 143 7.74 -0.01 -9.91
N CYS A 144 8.47 1.12 -9.91
CA CYS A 144 8.09 2.28 -10.71
C CYS A 144 8.69 2.21 -12.12
N ARG A 145 7.85 2.36 -13.15
CA ARG A 145 8.30 2.45 -14.55
C ARG A 145 8.76 3.86 -14.96
N ARG A 146 8.23 4.88 -14.26
CA ARG A 146 8.56 6.29 -14.50
C ARG A 146 8.71 6.99 -13.16
N VAL A 147 9.71 7.83 -13.05
CA VAL A 147 9.94 8.67 -11.86
C VAL A 147 9.85 10.12 -12.30
N LEU A 148 9.10 10.92 -11.55
CA LEU A 148 8.96 12.36 -11.74
C LEU A 148 9.40 13.08 -10.47
N ALA A 149 10.14 14.18 -10.62
CA ALA A 149 10.47 15.09 -9.53
C ALA A 149 9.47 16.24 -9.50
N LEU A 150 8.91 16.52 -8.31
CA LEU A 150 8.15 17.74 -8.08
C LEU A 150 9.14 18.86 -7.73
N THR A 151 9.18 19.87 -8.58
CA THR A 151 10.03 21.06 -8.47
C THR A 151 9.17 22.32 -8.39
N PRO A 152 9.73 23.49 -8.04
CA PRO A 152 8.97 24.73 -8.07
C PRO A 152 8.38 25.08 -9.45
N GLU A 153 9.01 24.60 -10.52
CA GLU A 153 8.57 24.79 -11.91
C GLU A 153 7.60 23.69 -12.39
N GLY A 154 7.21 22.73 -11.52
CA GLY A 154 6.31 21.65 -11.84
C GLY A 154 6.95 20.26 -11.87
N LEU A 155 6.27 19.30 -12.48
CA LEU A 155 6.74 17.92 -12.59
C LEU A 155 7.74 17.76 -13.74
N ARG A 156 8.92 17.20 -13.43
CA ARG A 156 9.97 16.92 -14.41
C ARG A 156 10.39 15.45 -14.36
N PRO A 157 10.77 14.83 -15.49
CA PRO A 157 11.35 13.49 -15.48
C PRO A 157 12.59 13.44 -14.58
N ALA A 158 12.72 12.34 -13.79
CA ALA A 158 13.84 12.10 -12.90
C ALA A 158 14.28 10.64 -13.01
N GLY A 159 15.51 10.36 -12.61
CA GLY A 159 15.99 8.99 -12.42
C GLY A 159 15.52 8.40 -11.08
N PRO A 160 15.63 7.09 -10.93
CA PRO A 160 15.34 6.40 -9.65
C PRO A 160 16.48 6.54 -8.63
N ASP A 161 17.49 7.36 -8.92
CA ASP A 161 18.71 7.57 -8.11
C ASP A 161 18.56 8.70 -7.09
#